data_e426a2164403b867b6baab75a040e30b
#
_entry.id   e426a2164403b867b6baab75a040e30b
#
_cell.length_a   1.000
_cell.length_b   1.000
_cell.length_c   1.000
_cell.angle_alpha   90.00
_cell.angle_beta   90.00
_cell.angle_gamma   90.00
#
_symmetry.space_group_name_H-M   'P 1'
#
loop_
_entity.id
_entity.type
_entity.pdbx_description
1 polymer ?
#
loop_
_entity_poly.entity_id
_entity_poly.type
_entity_poly.pdbx_seq_one_letter_code
_entity_poly.pdbx_strand_id
1 'polypeptide(L)'
;MLQTAQGIARSADGTGIVFERSGDGPALVMVDPAGGYSGFDNIRGLGALLAADFGVYTYDRRGRGESGDAEVYAVEREVEDLAALIAEAGGSASVYGFSSGALLALHAAAAGVPIEKLVLFEPPLRDEGAPPETAFPAEIAALVAAGDRAAAADRFLTAIGVPPEVIEGMAPVRPAFEAVAHTLVYDCVISDATDFDLLRSVRTPTLVLDSQGSSDDLTGGAAAIAGALPDGTLRTLTGEWHGVPDEDLAPVVAKYLR
;
A
#
# COMPACT_ATOMS: atom_id res chain seq x y z
N MET A 1 -26.96 5.08 3.98
CA MET A 1 -25.76 4.33 4.40
C MET A 1 -25.35 3.46 3.23
N LEU A 2 -24.12 3.56 2.74
CA LEU A 2 -23.59 2.65 1.72
C LEU A 2 -23.62 1.23 2.31
N GLN A 3 -24.10 0.25 1.56
CA GLN A 3 -24.02 -1.16 1.98
C GLN A 3 -22.58 -1.63 1.81
N THR A 4 -21.99 -2.11 2.90
CA THR A 4 -20.69 -2.79 2.87
C THR A 4 -20.94 -4.29 2.81
N ALA A 5 -20.33 -4.98 1.84
CA ALA A 5 -20.35 -6.43 1.72
C ALA A 5 -18.94 -6.95 2.01
N GLN A 6 -18.83 -7.97 2.86
CA GLN A 6 -17.58 -8.65 3.14
C GLN A 6 -17.46 -9.93 2.29
N GLY A 7 -16.25 -10.24 1.84
CA GLY A 7 -15.95 -11.44 1.05
C GLY A 7 -14.55 -11.97 1.32
N ILE A 8 -14.25 -13.12 0.73
CA ILE A 8 -12.92 -13.75 0.79
C ILE A 8 -12.51 -14.11 -0.63
N ALA A 9 -11.47 -13.48 -1.14
CA ALA A 9 -10.78 -13.86 -2.36
C ALA A 9 -9.82 -15.03 -2.07
N ARG A 10 -9.69 -15.96 -3.02
CA ARG A 10 -8.74 -17.08 -2.90
C ARG A 10 -7.52 -16.81 -3.76
N SER A 11 -6.38 -16.59 -3.11
CA SER A 11 -5.08 -16.46 -3.76
C SER A 11 -4.67 -17.77 -4.47
N ALA A 12 -3.71 -17.69 -5.38
CA ALA A 12 -3.24 -18.83 -6.16
C ALA A 12 -2.66 -19.96 -5.28
N ASP A 13 -2.07 -19.61 -4.12
CA ASP A 13 -1.57 -20.58 -3.13
C ASP A 13 -2.67 -21.12 -2.19
N GLY A 14 -3.92 -20.68 -2.36
CA GLY A 14 -5.07 -21.05 -1.54
C GLY A 14 -5.29 -20.18 -0.31
N THR A 15 -4.41 -19.19 -0.05
CA THR A 15 -4.60 -18.24 1.04
C THR A 15 -5.90 -17.47 0.88
N GLY A 16 -6.69 -17.35 1.95
CA GLY A 16 -7.92 -16.56 1.97
C GLY A 16 -7.58 -15.11 2.27
N ILE A 17 -7.97 -14.19 1.39
CA ILE A 17 -7.79 -12.74 1.53
C ILE A 17 -9.15 -12.11 1.79
N VAL A 18 -9.32 -11.56 3.00
CA VAL A 18 -10.57 -10.94 3.43
C VAL A 18 -10.65 -9.52 2.90
N PHE A 19 -11.78 -9.19 2.29
CA PHE A 19 -12.03 -7.86 1.75
C PHE A 19 -13.42 -7.34 2.11
N GLU A 20 -13.56 -6.04 2.05
CA GLU A 20 -14.83 -5.32 2.13
C GLU A 20 -15.07 -4.57 0.82
N ARG A 21 -16.32 -4.58 0.36
CA ARG A 21 -16.76 -3.82 -0.81
C ARG A 21 -17.81 -2.79 -0.41
N SER A 22 -17.64 -1.56 -0.88
CA SER A 22 -18.63 -0.48 -0.75
C SER A 22 -18.80 0.28 -2.06
N GLY A 23 -20.04 0.73 -2.36
CA GLY A 23 -20.38 1.38 -3.62
C GLY A 23 -20.60 0.40 -4.78
N ASP A 24 -21.11 0.91 -5.92
CA ASP A 24 -21.55 0.11 -7.07
C ASP A 24 -20.96 0.58 -8.43
N GLY A 25 -20.02 1.52 -8.42
CA GLY A 25 -19.35 2.03 -9.62
C GLY A 25 -18.26 1.09 -10.17
N PRO A 26 -17.43 1.58 -11.12
CA PRO A 26 -16.26 0.87 -11.60
C PRO A 26 -15.36 0.41 -10.45
N ALA A 27 -14.75 -0.75 -10.60
CA ALA A 27 -13.96 -1.36 -9.53
C ALA A 27 -12.70 -0.55 -9.20
N LEU A 28 -12.49 -0.29 -7.91
CA LEU A 28 -11.30 0.34 -7.34
C LEU A 28 -10.79 -0.51 -6.18
N VAL A 29 -9.62 -1.11 -6.32
CA VAL A 29 -8.96 -1.83 -5.23
C VAL A 29 -7.98 -0.89 -4.53
N MET A 30 -8.06 -0.82 -3.20
CA MET A 30 -7.20 0.02 -2.38
C MET A 30 -6.22 -0.82 -1.57
N VAL A 31 -4.93 -0.47 -1.66
CA VAL A 31 -3.83 -1.22 -1.05
C VAL A 31 -3.21 -0.43 0.09
N ASP A 32 -3.34 -0.98 1.30
CA ASP A 32 -2.85 -0.38 2.54
C ASP A 32 -1.30 -0.27 2.59
N PRO A 33 -0.77 0.75 3.29
CA PRO A 33 0.66 0.89 3.58
C PRO A 33 1.17 -0.18 4.57
N ALA A 34 2.43 -0.05 4.97
CA ALA A 34 3.02 -0.87 6.02
C ALA A 34 2.17 -0.85 7.30
N GLY A 35 1.87 -2.03 7.82
CA GLY A 35 1.06 -2.20 9.03
C GLY A 35 -0.42 -1.85 8.90
N GLY A 36 -0.88 -1.33 7.73
CA GLY A 36 -2.28 -0.97 7.51
C GLY A 36 -3.16 -2.20 7.31
N TYR A 37 -4.36 -2.21 7.92
CA TYR A 37 -5.41 -3.22 7.79
C TYR A 37 -6.71 -2.73 8.46
N SER A 38 -7.75 -3.55 8.51
CA SER A 38 -9.06 -3.19 9.11
C SER A 38 -8.98 -2.76 10.58
N GLY A 39 -8.00 -3.26 11.34
CA GLY A 39 -7.76 -2.86 12.74
C GLY A 39 -6.87 -1.63 12.91
N PHE A 40 -6.19 -1.20 11.85
CA PHE A 40 -5.36 0.01 11.80
C PHE A 40 -5.60 0.71 10.45
N ASP A 41 -6.63 1.55 10.42
CA ASP A 41 -7.15 2.18 9.22
C ASP A 41 -6.27 3.33 8.72
N ASN A 42 -5.91 3.27 7.43
CA ASN A 42 -5.16 4.30 6.72
C ASN A 42 -5.84 4.75 5.41
N ILE A 43 -6.77 3.96 4.87
CA ILE A 43 -7.32 4.19 3.53
C ILE A 43 -8.86 4.09 3.47
N ARG A 44 -9.51 3.58 4.52
CA ARG A 44 -10.95 3.34 4.51
C ARG A 44 -11.76 4.63 4.54
N GLY A 45 -11.24 5.67 5.19
CA GLY A 45 -11.81 7.02 5.16
C GLY A 45 -11.90 7.54 3.72
N LEU A 46 -10.78 7.52 3.01
CA LEU A 46 -10.72 7.86 1.58
C LEU A 46 -11.65 6.95 0.74
N GLY A 47 -11.63 5.65 1.02
CA GLY A 47 -12.47 4.66 0.34
C GLY A 47 -13.95 4.95 0.50
N ALA A 48 -14.40 5.38 1.67
CA ALA A 48 -15.79 5.76 1.93
C ALA A 48 -16.23 6.96 1.09
N LEU A 49 -15.36 7.93 0.86
CA LEU A 49 -15.63 9.07 -0.03
C LEU A 49 -15.68 8.64 -1.51
N LEU A 50 -14.75 7.79 -1.93
CA LEU A 50 -14.66 7.29 -3.30
C LEU A 50 -15.83 6.33 -3.65
N ALA A 51 -16.44 5.69 -2.66
CA ALA A 51 -17.56 4.77 -2.86
C ALA A 51 -18.83 5.43 -3.43
N ALA A 52 -18.87 6.78 -3.48
CA ALA A 52 -19.91 7.51 -4.20
C ALA A 52 -19.82 7.33 -5.73
N ASP A 53 -18.65 7.06 -6.27
CA ASP A 53 -18.39 6.96 -7.71
C ASP A 53 -17.88 5.57 -8.13
N PHE A 54 -17.33 4.78 -7.20
CA PHE A 54 -16.64 3.52 -7.47
C PHE A 54 -17.21 2.37 -6.62
N GLY A 55 -17.04 1.14 -7.11
CA GLY A 55 -17.12 -0.05 -6.28
C GLY A 55 -15.76 -0.26 -5.60
N VAL A 56 -15.61 0.26 -4.38
CA VAL A 56 -14.35 0.28 -3.65
C VAL A 56 -14.14 -1.03 -2.90
N TYR A 57 -12.99 -1.66 -3.10
CA TYR A 57 -12.53 -2.86 -2.42
C TYR A 57 -11.36 -2.50 -1.52
N THR A 58 -11.53 -2.58 -0.19
CA THR A 58 -10.46 -2.56 0.80
C THR A 58 -10.25 -3.97 1.33
N TYR A 59 -9.02 -4.35 1.67
CA TYR A 59 -8.74 -5.71 2.11
C TYR A 59 -7.63 -5.74 3.16
N ASP A 60 -7.62 -6.78 3.95
CA ASP A 60 -6.50 -7.06 4.83
C ASP A 60 -5.42 -7.81 4.00
N ARG A 61 -4.23 -7.20 3.86
CA ARG A 61 -3.11 -7.84 3.17
C ARG A 61 -2.72 -9.13 3.91
N ARG A 62 -2.09 -10.10 3.22
CA ARG A 62 -1.71 -11.37 3.86
C ARG A 62 -0.93 -11.17 5.16
N GLY A 63 -1.20 -12.00 6.16
CA GLY A 63 -0.64 -11.88 7.51
C GLY A 63 -1.25 -10.79 8.37
N ARG A 64 -2.25 -10.03 7.87
CA ARG A 64 -2.90 -8.94 8.60
C ARG A 64 -4.38 -9.22 8.81
N GLY A 65 -4.93 -8.70 9.92
CA GLY A 65 -6.35 -8.77 10.21
C GLY A 65 -6.94 -10.17 10.16
N GLU A 66 -7.98 -10.35 9.33
CA GLU A 66 -8.66 -11.63 9.15
C GLU A 66 -8.14 -12.43 7.94
N SER A 67 -7.21 -11.88 7.16
CA SER A 67 -6.58 -12.61 6.06
C SER A 67 -5.61 -13.67 6.54
N GLY A 68 -5.50 -14.75 5.74
CA GLY A 68 -4.49 -15.78 5.96
C GLY A 68 -3.06 -15.29 5.70
N ASP A 69 -2.09 -16.15 6.02
CA ASP A 69 -0.68 -15.92 5.77
C ASP A 69 -0.04 -17.15 5.13
N ALA A 70 1.19 -17.03 4.66
CA ALA A 70 2.00 -18.13 4.13
C ALA A 70 3.23 -18.35 5.01
N GLU A 71 3.71 -19.60 5.09
CA GLU A 71 4.91 -19.95 5.85
C GLU A 71 6.16 -19.20 5.33
N VAL A 72 6.22 -18.97 4.02
CA VAL A 72 7.30 -18.25 3.36
C VAL A 72 6.71 -17.08 2.57
N TYR A 73 7.10 -15.88 2.95
CA TYR A 73 6.71 -14.66 2.24
C TYR A 73 7.48 -14.49 0.94
N ALA A 74 6.79 -14.02 -0.10
CA ALA A 74 7.36 -13.52 -1.35
C ALA A 74 6.42 -12.45 -1.93
N VAL A 75 6.98 -11.46 -2.63
CA VAL A 75 6.20 -10.36 -3.25
C VAL A 75 5.16 -10.92 -4.24
N GLU A 76 5.53 -11.96 -4.96
CA GLU A 76 4.67 -12.65 -5.92
C GLU A 76 3.39 -13.20 -5.27
N ARG A 77 3.45 -13.59 -4.00
CA ARG A 77 2.25 -14.05 -3.27
C ARG A 77 1.25 -12.91 -3.06
N GLU A 78 1.71 -11.70 -2.72
CA GLU A 78 0.80 -10.54 -2.62
C GLU A 78 0.34 -10.04 -4.00
N VAL A 79 1.13 -10.19 -5.05
CA VAL A 79 0.70 -9.96 -6.44
C VAL A 79 -0.45 -10.91 -6.81
N GLU A 80 -0.36 -12.17 -6.44
CA GLU A 80 -1.44 -13.16 -6.63
C GLU A 80 -2.68 -12.84 -5.80
N ASP A 81 -2.52 -12.29 -4.59
CA ASP A 81 -3.63 -11.81 -3.76
C ASP A 81 -4.39 -10.69 -4.46
N LEU A 82 -3.65 -9.70 -4.97
CA LEU A 82 -4.24 -8.58 -5.68
C LEU A 82 -4.92 -9.02 -6.99
N ALA A 83 -4.34 -9.99 -7.70
CA ALA A 83 -4.95 -10.59 -8.88
C ALA A 83 -6.28 -11.32 -8.54
N ALA A 84 -6.32 -12.04 -7.42
CA ALA A 84 -7.53 -12.71 -6.94
C ALA A 84 -8.62 -11.70 -6.57
N LEU A 85 -8.26 -10.60 -5.89
CA LEU A 85 -9.20 -9.51 -5.57
C LEU A 85 -9.77 -8.85 -6.83
N ILE A 86 -8.93 -8.58 -7.84
CA ILE A 86 -9.36 -8.02 -9.12
C ILE A 86 -10.27 -9.00 -9.88
N ALA A 87 -10.03 -10.29 -9.78
CA ALA A 87 -10.94 -11.30 -10.35
C ALA A 87 -12.33 -11.26 -9.67
N GLU A 88 -12.40 -11.16 -8.34
CA GLU A 88 -13.64 -10.96 -7.59
C GLU A 88 -14.33 -9.63 -7.92
N ALA A 89 -13.54 -8.60 -8.26
CA ALA A 89 -14.05 -7.28 -8.65
C ALA A 89 -14.59 -7.22 -10.09
N GLY A 90 -14.53 -8.31 -10.85
CA GLY A 90 -15.08 -8.39 -12.21
C GLY A 90 -14.04 -8.60 -13.32
N GLY A 91 -12.77 -8.82 -12.97
CA GLY A 91 -11.70 -9.19 -13.89
C GLY A 91 -10.78 -8.04 -14.32
N SER A 92 -11.14 -6.78 -14.06
CA SER A 92 -10.25 -5.60 -14.14
C SER A 92 -10.64 -4.57 -13.11
N ALA A 93 -9.69 -3.75 -12.67
CA ALA A 93 -9.95 -2.67 -11.72
C ALA A 93 -8.91 -1.55 -11.86
N SER A 94 -9.24 -0.35 -11.41
CA SER A 94 -8.22 0.64 -11.04
C SER A 94 -7.67 0.29 -9.65
N VAL A 95 -6.44 0.72 -9.38
CA VAL A 95 -5.80 0.47 -8.07
C VAL A 95 -5.28 1.77 -7.48
N TYR A 96 -5.61 1.99 -6.20
CA TYR A 96 -4.98 3.00 -5.36
C TYR A 96 -4.04 2.31 -4.39
N GLY A 97 -2.78 2.73 -4.34
CA GLY A 97 -1.80 2.23 -3.38
C GLY A 97 -1.20 3.35 -2.55
N PHE A 98 -1.05 3.10 -1.25
CA PHE A 98 -0.42 4.04 -0.34
C PHE A 98 0.92 3.49 0.16
N SER A 99 2.01 4.30 0.08
CA SER A 99 3.33 3.95 0.59
C SER A 99 3.83 2.59 0.04
N SER A 100 4.14 1.62 0.88
CA SER A 100 4.53 0.26 0.45
C SER A 100 3.44 -0.45 -0.36
N GLY A 101 2.15 -0.15 -0.10
CA GLY A 101 1.04 -0.63 -0.92
C GLY A 101 1.07 -0.09 -2.35
N ALA A 102 1.64 1.10 -2.56
CA ALA A 102 1.87 1.65 -3.89
C ALA A 102 2.97 0.88 -4.64
N LEU A 103 4.02 0.45 -3.94
CA LEU A 103 5.05 -0.42 -4.52
C LEU A 103 4.47 -1.78 -4.92
N LEU A 104 3.65 -2.38 -4.05
CA LEU A 104 2.96 -3.64 -4.38
C LEU A 104 2.08 -3.50 -5.63
N ALA A 105 1.35 -2.39 -5.78
CA ALA A 105 0.55 -2.11 -6.96
C ALA A 105 1.40 -2.02 -8.24
N LEU A 106 2.63 -1.47 -8.15
CA LEU A 106 3.60 -1.44 -9.26
C LEU A 106 4.07 -2.86 -9.63
N HIS A 107 4.38 -3.70 -8.63
CA HIS A 107 4.72 -5.11 -8.88
C HIS A 107 3.59 -5.86 -9.59
N ALA A 108 2.34 -5.65 -9.15
CA ALA A 108 1.19 -6.27 -9.79
C ALA A 108 1.00 -5.80 -11.24
N ALA A 109 1.14 -4.51 -11.50
CA ALA A 109 1.06 -3.95 -12.85
C ALA A 109 2.19 -4.50 -13.76
N ALA A 110 3.43 -4.58 -13.25
CA ALA A 110 4.57 -5.14 -13.98
C ALA A 110 4.37 -6.64 -14.30
N ALA A 111 3.71 -7.39 -13.40
CA ALA A 111 3.36 -8.79 -13.60
C ALA A 111 2.17 -9.00 -14.57
N GLY A 112 1.55 -7.94 -15.07
CA GLY A 112 0.45 -8.02 -16.03
C GLY A 112 -0.93 -8.30 -15.41
N VAL A 113 -1.09 -8.06 -14.10
CA VAL A 113 -2.42 -8.07 -13.46
C VAL A 113 -3.30 -7.02 -14.16
N PRO A 114 -4.58 -7.31 -14.46
CA PRO A 114 -5.42 -6.42 -15.27
C PRO A 114 -5.82 -5.14 -14.52
N ILE A 115 -4.88 -4.23 -14.38
CA ILE A 115 -5.03 -2.92 -13.74
C ILE A 115 -5.23 -1.86 -14.83
N GLU A 116 -6.35 -1.15 -14.78
CA GLU A 116 -6.73 -0.13 -15.78
C GLU A 116 -5.95 1.17 -15.60
N LYS A 117 -5.88 1.66 -14.36
CA LYS A 117 -5.14 2.86 -13.96
C LYS A 117 -4.57 2.68 -12.57
N LEU A 118 -3.42 3.31 -12.30
CA LEU A 118 -2.79 3.38 -10.98
C LEU A 118 -2.87 4.79 -10.40
N VAL A 119 -3.18 4.88 -9.11
CA VAL A 119 -2.93 6.07 -8.30
C VAL A 119 -2.04 5.65 -7.14
N LEU A 120 -0.86 6.23 -7.04
CA LEU A 120 0.17 5.90 -6.06
C LEU A 120 0.39 7.11 -5.15
N PHE A 121 0.16 6.96 -3.85
CA PHE A 121 0.41 8.02 -2.88
C PHE A 121 1.70 7.74 -2.12
N GLU A 122 2.69 8.61 -2.33
CA GLU A 122 4.01 8.59 -1.69
C GLU A 122 4.68 7.19 -1.61
N PRO A 123 4.88 6.54 -2.76
CA PRO A 123 5.64 5.29 -2.78
C PRO A 123 7.09 5.56 -2.38
N PRO A 124 7.64 4.87 -1.36
CA PRO A 124 9.06 5.00 -1.02
C PRO A 124 9.92 4.36 -2.11
N LEU A 125 10.96 5.04 -2.57
CA LEU A 125 11.89 4.51 -3.56
C LEU A 125 13.32 4.67 -3.06
N ARG A 126 14.10 3.62 -3.23
CA ARG A 126 15.54 3.64 -2.95
C ARG A 126 16.28 4.23 -4.14
N ASP A 127 17.48 4.78 -3.88
CA ASP A 127 18.34 5.31 -4.92
C ASP A 127 18.66 4.26 -5.99
N GLU A 128 18.78 4.69 -7.24
CA GLU A 128 19.13 3.81 -8.36
C GLU A 128 20.50 3.17 -8.13
N GLY A 129 20.55 1.85 -8.16
CA GLY A 129 21.78 1.07 -7.93
C GLY A 129 22.16 0.92 -6.45
N ALA A 130 21.36 1.36 -5.50
CA ALA A 130 21.60 1.08 -4.09
C ALA A 130 21.60 -0.44 -3.83
N PRO A 131 22.55 -0.96 -3.03
CA PRO A 131 22.56 -2.38 -2.70
C PRO A 131 21.33 -2.74 -1.85
N PRO A 132 20.82 -3.99 -1.90
CA PRO A 132 19.72 -4.43 -1.05
C PRO A 132 20.01 -4.15 0.42
N GLU A 133 18.99 -3.66 1.15
CA GLU A 133 19.08 -3.45 2.59
C GLU A 133 18.73 -4.75 3.32
N THR A 134 19.71 -5.46 3.79
CA THR A 134 19.52 -6.77 4.44
C THR A 134 19.59 -6.70 5.97
N ALA A 135 20.27 -5.72 6.53
CA ALA A 135 20.47 -5.61 7.98
C ALA A 135 19.18 -5.19 8.69
N PHE A 136 18.51 -4.20 8.17
CA PHE A 136 17.27 -3.68 8.77
C PHE A 136 16.11 -4.69 8.77
N PRO A 137 15.77 -5.35 7.64
CA PRO A 137 14.75 -6.42 7.67
C PRO A 137 15.11 -7.56 8.63
N ALA A 138 16.39 -7.95 8.70
CA ALA A 138 16.83 -8.99 9.62
C ALA A 138 16.71 -8.57 11.09
N GLU A 139 16.96 -7.30 11.42
CA GLU A 139 16.75 -6.75 12.76
C GLU A 139 15.27 -6.81 13.15
N ILE A 140 14.36 -6.35 12.27
CA ILE A 140 12.91 -6.44 12.50
C ILE A 140 12.49 -7.90 12.71
N ALA A 141 12.94 -8.81 11.84
CA ALA A 141 12.62 -10.23 11.95
C ALA A 141 13.10 -10.83 13.30
N ALA A 142 14.30 -10.44 13.77
CA ALA A 142 14.82 -10.91 15.05
C ALA A 142 14.00 -10.42 16.24
N LEU A 143 13.56 -9.16 16.24
CA LEU A 143 12.69 -8.60 17.28
C LEU A 143 11.34 -9.33 17.32
N VAL A 144 10.75 -9.56 16.15
CA VAL A 144 9.50 -10.32 16.03
C VAL A 144 9.68 -11.76 16.53
N ALA A 145 10.76 -12.44 16.15
CA ALA A 145 11.05 -13.81 16.61
C ALA A 145 11.28 -13.89 18.13
N ALA A 146 11.82 -12.83 18.74
CA ALA A 146 11.96 -12.70 20.19
C ALA A 146 10.62 -12.39 20.90
N GLY A 147 9.53 -12.15 20.16
CA GLY A 147 8.22 -11.77 20.70
C GLY A 147 8.10 -10.28 21.04
N ASP A 148 9.12 -9.48 20.74
CA ASP A 148 9.14 -8.03 21.04
C ASP A 148 8.58 -7.22 19.85
N ARG A 149 7.27 -7.35 19.64
CA ARG A 149 6.55 -6.66 18.56
C ARG A 149 6.55 -5.14 18.75
N ALA A 150 6.57 -4.67 19.99
CA ALA A 150 6.63 -3.23 20.29
C ALA A 150 7.97 -2.65 19.84
N ALA A 151 9.10 -3.30 20.18
CA ALA A 151 10.41 -2.86 19.72
C ALA A 151 10.55 -2.95 18.19
N ALA A 152 9.98 -3.98 17.54
CA ALA A 152 9.96 -4.09 16.09
C ALA A 152 9.20 -2.92 15.44
N ALA A 153 8.04 -2.56 15.98
CA ALA A 153 7.24 -1.43 15.52
C ALA A 153 7.99 -0.09 15.70
N ASP A 154 8.58 0.16 16.88
CA ASP A 154 9.37 1.38 17.15
C ASP A 154 10.55 1.50 16.21
N ARG A 155 11.27 0.39 16.04
CA ARG A 155 12.44 0.34 15.17
C ARG A 155 12.08 0.62 13.71
N PHE A 156 10.95 0.05 13.25
CA PHE A 156 10.45 0.28 11.89
C PHE A 156 10.06 1.74 11.68
N LEU A 157 9.18 2.29 12.52
CA LEU A 157 8.69 3.66 12.41
C LEU A 157 9.85 4.68 12.44
N THR A 158 10.83 4.48 13.33
CA THR A 158 12.02 5.33 13.40
C THR A 158 12.86 5.24 12.12
N ALA A 159 13.04 4.04 11.57
CA ALA A 159 13.87 3.84 10.38
C ALA A 159 13.28 4.48 9.13
N ILE A 160 11.97 4.45 8.97
CA ILE A 160 11.28 5.09 7.84
C ILE A 160 11.06 6.59 8.04
N GLY A 161 11.61 7.18 9.10
CA GLY A 161 11.63 8.62 9.33
C GLY A 161 10.31 9.20 9.83
N VAL A 162 9.46 8.40 10.50
CA VAL A 162 8.22 8.92 11.12
C VAL A 162 8.60 9.95 12.19
N PRO A 163 8.06 11.19 12.14
CA PRO A 163 8.33 12.21 13.14
C PRO A 163 7.92 11.75 14.56
N PRO A 164 8.71 12.07 15.60
CA PRO A 164 8.42 11.64 16.96
C PRO A 164 7.01 12.00 17.45
N GLU A 165 6.52 13.18 17.10
CA GLU A 165 5.18 13.65 17.43
C GLU A 165 4.08 12.83 16.78
N VAL A 166 4.32 12.29 15.58
CA VAL A 166 3.40 11.36 14.90
C VAL A 166 3.40 10.03 15.62
N ILE A 167 4.58 9.49 16.00
CA ILE A 167 4.70 8.26 16.79
C ILE A 167 3.96 8.39 18.14
N GLU A 168 4.10 9.52 18.82
CA GLU A 168 3.36 9.80 20.07
C GLU A 168 1.84 9.81 19.82
N GLY A 169 1.40 10.43 18.72
CA GLY A 169 -0.01 10.46 18.30
C GLY A 169 -0.60 9.09 18.00
N MET A 170 0.23 8.10 17.64
CA MET A 170 -0.20 6.72 17.39
C MET A 170 -0.58 5.93 18.66
N ALA A 171 -0.35 6.45 19.87
CA ALA A 171 -0.58 5.71 21.12
C ALA A 171 -1.94 4.98 21.21
N PRO A 172 -3.09 5.56 20.76
CA PRO A 172 -4.37 4.87 20.80
C PRO A 172 -4.48 3.65 19.86
N VAL A 173 -3.77 3.68 18.73
CA VAL A 173 -3.80 2.65 17.68
C VAL A 173 -2.58 1.74 17.69
N ARG A 174 -1.63 2.02 18.57
CA ARG A 174 -0.36 1.30 18.71
C ARG A 174 -0.53 -0.22 18.87
N PRO A 175 -1.45 -0.73 19.72
CA PRO A 175 -1.64 -2.18 19.85
C PRO A 175 -2.06 -2.86 18.54
N ALA A 176 -2.85 -2.17 17.70
CA ALA A 176 -3.26 -2.70 16.41
C ALA A 176 -2.07 -2.77 15.43
N PHE A 177 -1.21 -1.75 15.38
CA PHE A 177 0.00 -1.76 14.57
C PHE A 177 0.99 -2.87 15.03
N GLU A 178 1.20 -3.02 16.33
CA GLU A 178 2.07 -4.06 16.91
C GLU A 178 1.54 -5.49 16.65
N ALA A 179 0.22 -5.66 16.57
CA ALA A 179 -0.38 -6.97 16.29
C ALA A 179 0.09 -7.55 14.94
N VAL A 180 0.38 -6.70 13.95
CA VAL A 180 0.83 -7.08 12.61
C VAL A 180 2.32 -6.81 12.36
N ALA A 181 3.11 -6.55 13.40
CA ALA A 181 4.53 -6.17 13.27
C ALA A 181 5.39 -7.22 12.50
N HIS A 182 4.98 -8.49 12.49
CA HIS A 182 5.65 -9.53 11.70
C HIS A 182 5.59 -9.25 10.18
N THR A 183 4.56 -8.56 9.71
CA THR A 183 4.41 -8.20 8.29
C THR A 183 5.24 -7.00 7.87
N LEU A 184 5.86 -6.26 8.79
CA LEU A 184 6.74 -5.14 8.45
C LEU A 184 7.97 -5.60 7.66
N VAL A 185 8.40 -6.85 7.86
CA VAL A 185 9.44 -7.48 7.03
C VAL A 185 8.98 -7.61 5.57
N TYR A 186 7.69 -7.87 5.33
CA TYR A 186 7.12 -7.99 3.99
C TYR A 186 7.24 -6.65 3.23
N ASP A 187 6.94 -5.54 3.92
CA ASP A 187 7.06 -4.20 3.34
C ASP A 187 8.52 -3.85 3.01
N CYS A 188 9.49 -4.31 3.84
CA CYS A 188 10.92 -4.18 3.52
C CYS A 188 11.29 -4.98 2.25
N VAL A 189 10.80 -6.23 2.13
CA VAL A 189 11.06 -7.08 0.95
C VAL A 189 10.49 -6.46 -0.33
N ILE A 190 9.28 -5.89 -0.26
CA ILE A 190 8.67 -5.17 -1.40
C ILE A 190 9.54 -3.97 -1.80
N SER A 191 9.99 -3.18 -0.82
CA SER A 191 10.85 -2.02 -1.07
C SER A 191 12.16 -2.42 -1.72
N ASP A 192 12.81 -3.49 -1.24
CA ASP A 192 14.07 -3.99 -1.79
C ASP A 192 13.93 -4.60 -3.19
N ALA A 193 12.76 -5.18 -3.49
CA ALA A 193 12.45 -5.76 -4.79
C ALA A 193 12.03 -4.70 -5.83
N THR A 194 11.77 -3.45 -5.41
CA THR A 194 11.33 -2.38 -6.32
C THR A 194 12.54 -1.63 -6.85
N ASP A 195 12.80 -1.73 -8.14
CA ASP A 195 13.89 -1.06 -8.84
C ASP A 195 13.41 -0.28 -10.07
N PHE A 196 14.31 0.47 -10.68
CA PHE A 196 14.01 1.28 -11.86
C PHE A 196 13.69 0.44 -13.10
N ASP A 197 14.17 -0.79 -13.21
CA ASP A 197 13.84 -1.67 -14.34
C ASP A 197 12.41 -2.17 -14.23
N LEU A 198 11.94 -2.49 -13.02
CA LEU A 198 10.54 -2.76 -12.77
C LEU A 198 9.66 -1.55 -13.15
N LEU A 199 10.02 -0.33 -12.70
CA LEU A 199 9.26 0.89 -13.02
C LEU A 199 9.15 1.10 -14.53
N ARG A 200 10.25 0.97 -15.27
CA ARG A 200 10.30 1.09 -16.73
C ARG A 200 9.46 0.03 -17.46
N SER A 201 9.15 -1.09 -16.81
CA SER A 201 8.34 -2.17 -17.39
C SER A 201 6.83 -1.92 -17.27
N VAL A 202 6.38 -1.11 -16.32
CA VAL A 202 4.95 -0.81 -16.07
C VAL A 202 4.39 0.02 -17.24
N ARG A 203 3.29 -0.45 -17.84
CA ARG A 203 2.61 0.21 -18.96
C ARG A 203 1.29 0.85 -18.55
N THR A 204 0.83 0.59 -17.37
CA THR A 204 -0.43 1.12 -16.83
C THR A 204 -0.32 2.62 -16.61
N PRO A 205 -1.26 3.45 -17.12
CA PRO A 205 -1.30 4.89 -16.84
C PRO A 205 -1.29 5.14 -15.34
N THR A 206 -0.37 5.97 -14.86
CA THR A 206 -0.12 6.11 -13.42
C THR A 206 -0.08 7.58 -13.00
N LEU A 207 -0.89 7.92 -12.00
CA LEU A 207 -0.79 9.17 -11.26
C LEU A 207 -0.03 8.91 -9.96
N VAL A 208 1.10 9.57 -9.78
CA VAL A 208 1.84 9.60 -8.52
C VAL A 208 1.50 10.88 -7.78
N LEU A 209 1.18 10.74 -6.51
CA LEU A 209 0.80 11.83 -5.61
C LEU A 209 1.79 11.94 -4.47
N ASP A 210 2.09 13.17 -4.04
CA ASP A 210 2.84 13.46 -2.84
C ASP A 210 2.22 14.63 -2.06
N SER A 211 2.64 14.79 -0.80
CA SER A 211 2.26 15.88 0.08
C SER A 211 3.37 16.92 0.19
N GLN A 212 3.00 18.20 0.17
CA GLN A 212 3.96 19.31 0.38
C GLN A 212 4.64 19.29 1.77
N GLY A 213 4.01 18.65 2.76
CA GLY A 213 4.53 18.53 4.12
C GLY A 213 5.43 17.32 4.35
N SER A 214 5.63 16.47 3.34
CA SER A 214 6.45 15.27 3.46
C SER A 214 7.96 15.55 3.36
N SER A 215 8.76 14.59 3.81
CA SER A 215 10.23 14.67 3.72
C SER A 215 10.71 14.69 2.27
N ASP A 216 11.92 15.21 2.05
CA ASP A 216 12.56 15.24 0.73
C ASP A 216 12.72 13.82 0.15
N ASP A 217 12.91 12.81 0.99
CA ASP A 217 13.02 11.41 0.56
C ASP A 217 11.72 10.90 -0.05
N LEU A 218 10.56 11.19 0.56
CA LEU A 218 9.24 10.77 0.06
C LEU A 218 8.88 11.53 -1.22
N THR A 219 9.03 12.84 -1.24
CA THR A 219 8.72 13.66 -2.42
C THR A 219 9.70 13.40 -3.57
N GLY A 220 10.99 13.20 -3.27
CA GLY A 220 12.01 12.79 -4.23
C GLY A 220 11.73 11.41 -4.81
N GLY A 221 11.33 10.45 -3.99
CA GLY A 221 10.92 9.12 -4.41
C GLY A 221 9.71 9.15 -5.33
N ALA A 222 8.67 9.91 -4.98
CA ALA A 222 7.48 10.10 -5.82
C ALA A 222 7.83 10.69 -7.19
N ALA A 223 8.70 11.72 -7.22
CA ALA A 223 9.15 12.34 -8.45
C ALA A 223 9.99 11.38 -9.32
N ALA A 224 10.88 10.60 -8.69
CA ALA A 224 11.71 9.61 -9.40
C ALA A 224 10.84 8.49 -10.02
N ILE A 225 9.85 7.99 -9.28
CA ILE A 225 8.90 6.99 -9.79
C ILE A 225 8.12 7.55 -10.97
N ALA A 226 7.52 8.73 -10.83
CA ALA A 226 6.76 9.35 -11.93
C ALA A 226 7.62 9.57 -13.19
N GLY A 227 8.90 9.93 -13.01
CA GLY A 227 9.85 10.12 -14.10
C GLY A 227 10.34 8.83 -14.76
N ALA A 228 10.36 7.71 -14.02
CA ALA A 228 10.79 6.41 -14.53
C ALA A 228 9.67 5.65 -15.25
N LEU A 229 8.42 5.90 -14.89
CA LEU A 229 7.24 5.27 -15.49
C LEU A 229 7.02 5.79 -16.91
N PRO A 230 6.79 4.92 -17.92
CA PRO A 230 6.50 5.34 -19.29
C PRO A 230 5.28 6.24 -19.46
N ASP A 231 4.25 6.08 -18.62
CA ASP A 231 3.04 6.90 -18.58
C ASP A 231 2.77 7.35 -17.13
N GLY A 232 3.76 8.01 -16.54
CA GLY A 232 3.73 8.54 -15.19
C GLY A 232 3.44 10.03 -15.15
N THR A 233 2.59 10.47 -14.22
CA THR A 233 2.31 11.88 -13.95
C THR A 233 2.43 12.14 -12.46
N LEU A 234 3.21 13.16 -12.07
CA LEU A 234 3.32 13.62 -10.68
C LEU A 234 2.34 14.74 -10.41
N ARG A 235 1.72 14.73 -9.21
CA ARG A 235 0.97 15.84 -8.69
C ARG A 235 1.19 15.98 -7.18
N THR A 236 1.69 17.14 -6.76
CA THR A 236 1.85 17.51 -5.35
C THR A 236 0.57 18.13 -4.81
N LEU A 237 0.16 17.72 -3.61
CA LEU A 237 -1.00 18.22 -2.89
C LEU A 237 -0.58 18.93 -1.61
N THR A 238 -1.43 19.85 -1.14
CA THR A 238 -1.24 20.46 0.18
C THR A 238 -1.59 19.44 1.25
N GLY A 239 -0.68 19.21 2.20
CA GLY A 239 -0.86 18.23 3.26
C GLY A 239 0.29 18.29 4.26
N GLU A 240 0.28 17.35 5.18
CA GLU A 240 1.30 17.18 6.22
C GLU A 240 2.23 16.01 5.89
N TRP A 241 3.09 15.61 6.84
CA TRP A 241 3.96 14.47 6.66
C TRP A 241 3.16 13.21 6.33
N HIS A 242 3.45 12.64 5.17
CA HIS A 242 2.86 11.38 4.65
C HIS A 242 1.32 11.36 4.66
N GLY A 243 0.69 12.51 4.47
CA GLY A 243 -0.77 12.64 4.55
C GLY A 243 -1.34 13.86 3.84
N VAL A 244 -2.49 13.65 3.23
CA VAL A 244 -3.38 14.68 2.67
C VAL A 244 -4.78 14.38 3.20
N PRO A 245 -5.56 15.39 3.64
CA PRO A 245 -6.95 15.17 4.07
C PRO A 245 -7.75 14.42 3.00
N ASP A 246 -8.53 13.42 3.43
CA ASP A 246 -9.30 12.58 2.51
C ASP A 246 -10.23 13.38 1.60
N GLU A 247 -10.79 14.48 2.11
CA GLU A 247 -11.69 15.39 1.37
C GLU A 247 -10.98 16.13 0.23
N ASP A 248 -9.67 16.35 0.36
CA ASP A 248 -8.84 16.99 -0.67
C ASP A 248 -8.28 15.94 -1.64
N LEU A 249 -8.00 14.72 -1.16
CA LEU A 249 -7.44 13.63 -1.93
C LEU A 249 -8.50 12.96 -2.83
N ALA A 250 -9.71 12.69 -2.30
CA ALA A 250 -10.76 11.96 -3.01
C ALA A 250 -11.13 12.58 -4.37
N PRO A 251 -11.35 13.92 -4.51
CA PRO A 251 -11.68 14.50 -5.82
C PRO A 251 -10.53 14.40 -6.82
N VAL A 252 -9.28 14.37 -6.38
CA VAL A 252 -8.11 14.20 -7.25
C VAL A 252 -8.05 12.79 -7.80
N VAL A 253 -8.18 11.79 -6.92
CA VAL A 253 -8.22 10.38 -7.26
C VAL A 253 -9.39 10.10 -8.20
N ALA A 254 -10.60 10.51 -7.83
CA ALA A 254 -11.80 10.28 -8.63
C ALA A 254 -11.72 10.92 -10.03
N LYS A 255 -11.16 12.12 -10.13
CA LYS A 255 -10.98 12.81 -11.43
C LYS A 255 -10.04 12.06 -12.37
N TYR A 256 -8.96 11.48 -11.82
CA TYR A 256 -8.00 10.74 -12.63
C TYR A 256 -8.55 9.39 -13.09
N LEU A 257 -9.26 8.70 -12.20
CA LEU A 257 -9.78 7.35 -12.48
C LEU A 257 -10.99 7.32 -13.43
N ARG A 258 -11.78 8.37 -13.48
CA ARG A 258 -12.85 8.57 -14.50
C ARG A 258 -12.21 8.84 -15.86
#